data_5231e4d891819135c22c5d14c422634c
#
_entry.id   5231e4d891819135c22c5d14c422634c
#
_cell.length_a   1.000
_cell.length_b   1.000
_cell.length_c   1.000
_cell.angle_alpha   90.00
_cell.angle_beta   90.00
_cell.angle_gamma   90.00
#
_symmetry.space_group_name_H-M   'P 1'
#
loop_
_entity.id
_entity.type
_entity.pdbx_description
1 polymer ?
#
loop_
_entity_poly.entity_id
_entity_poly.type
_entity_poly.pdbx_seq_one_letter_code
_entity_poly.pdbx_strand_id
1 'polypeptide(L)'
;MRRRLQGVQRPYRQRRLRLARALALAAAVLPLGWSLPAPAQPQDGSAGGAGGIRLNPGGSAVRNIVPAEVIEQQAVQEYEQLKQEAIAKRALAPDNHPQLVRLRAIGKRLLPQTARWNERARQWQWEINLIGSKQVNAFCMPGGKIAVYTGLLDQLKLTDDEVAMVMGHEIAHALQEHARERAAKSEITNLGANVISQLFGFGNLGNMALGTGAHLLTLRFSRSDESEADLIGMDVAARAGYDPRAAVSLWQKMGKVSQSGAEFLSTHPSGRSRIADLEKHMPEVLPLYARAINTAVDKLPPYRPNMAGLGAAPVDAGDEDRQKPLKR
;
A
#
# COMPACT_ATOMS: atom_id res chain seq x y z
N MET A 1 -48.10 12.48 -57.94
CA MET A 1 -47.28 13.59 -58.50
C MET A 1 -45.85 13.40 -58.08
N ARG A 2 -45.00 13.14 -59.07
CA ARG A 2 -43.55 12.93 -58.98
C ARG A 2 -42.83 14.27 -58.87
N ARG A 3 -41.80 14.40 -58.01
CA ARG A 3 -40.62 15.22 -58.32
C ARG A 3 -39.35 14.61 -57.70
N ARG A 4 -38.49 14.19 -58.58
CA ARG A 4 -37.08 13.87 -58.39
C ARG A 4 -36.33 15.19 -58.16
N LEU A 5 -35.31 15.19 -57.31
CA LEU A 5 -34.20 16.08 -57.43
C LEU A 5 -32.89 15.28 -57.34
N GLN A 6 -32.15 15.44 -58.43
CA GLN A 6 -30.86 14.85 -58.68
C GLN A 6 -29.77 15.58 -57.91
N GLY A 7 -28.82 14.90 -57.50
CA GLY A 7 -27.46 14.79 -57.40
C GLY A 7 -26.54 15.99 -57.72
N VAL A 8 -25.49 16.14 -56.95
CA VAL A 8 -24.20 16.64 -57.43
C VAL A 8 -23.11 15.98 -56.57
N GLN A 9 -22.39 15.04 -57.15
CA GLN A 9 -21.10 14.56 -56.70
C GLN A 9 -20.02 15.51 -57.15
N ARG A 10 -19.11 15.91 -56.28
CA ARG A 10 -17.83 16.57 -56.67
C ARG A 10 -16.66 15.67 -56.30
N PRO A 11 -15.69 15.45 -57.19
CA PRO A 11 -14.57 14.56 -56.97
C PRO A 11 -13.43 15.25 -56.19
N TYR A 12 -12.85 14.50 -55.28
CA TYR A 12 -11.65 14.91 -54.52
C TYR A 12 -10.39 14.69 -55.39
N ARG A 13 -9.73 15.79 -55.73
CA ARG A 13 -8.45 15.79 -56.47
C ARG A 13 -7.30 15.40 -55.54
N GLN A 14 -6.64 14.30 -55.89
CA GLN A 14 -5.32 13.91 -55.35
C GLN A 14 -4.25 14.91 -55.83
N ARG A 15 -3.55 15.51 -54.90
CA ARG A 15 -2.29 16.20 -55.19
C ARG A 15 -1.13 15.31 -54.69
N ARG A 16 -0.42 14.72 -55.65
CA ARG A 16 0.90 14.13 -55.47
C ARG A 16 1.93 15.26 -55.39
N LEU A 17 2.68 15.35 -54.32
CA LEU A 17 3.86 16.19 -54.21
C LEU A 17 5.13 15.36 -54.43
N ARG A 18 5.97 15.88 -55.32
CA ARG A 18 7.19 15.27 -55.80
C ARG A 18 8.32 15.40 -54.78
N LEU A 19 9.07 14.31 -54.61
CA LEU A 19 10.38 14.29 -53.96
C LEU A 19 11.42 15.08 -54.76
N ALA A 20 12.07 16.01 -54.09
CA ALA A 20 13.32 16.62 -54.56
C ALA A 20 14.48 16.06 -53.74
N ARG A 21 15.42 15.40 -54.38
CA ARG A 21 16.69 14.97 -53.83
C ARG A 21 17.62 16.18 -53.77
N ALA A 22 18.24 16.42 -52.58
CA ALA A 22 19.38 17.29 -52.45
C ALA A 22 20.56 16.48 -51.89
N LEU A 23 21.65 16.43 -52.64
CA LEU A 23 22.93 15.86 -52.25
C LEU A 23 23.59 16.73 -51.17
N ALA A 24 24.07 16.11 -50.12
CA ALA A 24 24.89 16.76 -49.10
C ALA A 24 26.39 16.54 -49.43
N LEU A 25 27.13 17.61 -49.52
CA LEU A 25 28.61 17.62 -49.51
C LEU A 25 29.07 17.47 -48.02
N ALA A 26 29.93 16.50 -47.81
CA ALA A 26 30.63 16.32 -46.54
C ALA A 26 31.84 17.25 -46.48
N ALA A 27 31.86 18.21 -45.54
CA ALA A 27 33.04 18.94 -45.17
C ALA A 27 33.51 18.39 -43.79
N ALA A 28 34.66 17.75 -43.78
CA ALA A 28 35.33 17.30 -42.56
C ALA A 28 35.93 18.52 -41.84
N VAL A 29 35.37 18.84 -40.66
CA VAL A 29 35.95 19.79 -39.71
C VAL A 29 36.35 18.99 -38.47
N LEU A 30 37.64 18.94 -38.22
CA LEU A 30 38.21 18.40 -36.99
C LEU A 30 37.78 19.28 -35.81
N PRO A 31 37.23 18.73 -34.72
CA PRO A 31 36.96 19.53 -33.55
C PRO A 31 38.23 19.65 -32.71
N LEU A 32 38.73 20.87 -32.53
CA LEU A 32 39.57 21.22 -31.42
C LEU A 32 38.80 20.93 -30.11
N GLY A 33 39.36 20.09 -29.28
CA GLY A 33 38.76 19.70 -28.01
C GLY A 33 38.64 20.87 -27.03
N TRP A 34 37.44 21.41 -26.91
CA TRP A 34 37.06 22.15 -25.74
C TRP A 34 36.29 21.17 -24.83
N SER A 35 37.00 20.67 -23.81
CA SER A 35 36.35 19.97 -22.69
C SER A 35 35.47 20.96 -21.96
N LEU A 36 34.21 21.01 -22.26
CA LEU A 36 33.23 21.64 -21.36
C LEU A 36 33.21 20.85 -20.05
N PRO A 37 33.33 21.53 -18.91
CA PRO A 37 33.12 20.84 -17.64
C PRO A 37 31.74 20.21 -17.66
N ALA A 38 31.66 18.92 -17.34
CA ALA A 38 30.41 18.23 -17.14
C ALA A 38 29.55 19.03 -16.14
N PRO A 39 28.26 19.23 -16.39
CA PRO A 39 27.41 19.83 -15.39
C PRO A 39 27.55 19.01 -14.12
N ALA A 40 27.97 19.66 -13.05
CA ALA A 40 28.01 19.08 -11.72
C ALA A 40 26.59 18.52 -11.47
N GLN A 41 26.50 17.20 -11.28
CA GLN A 41 25.28 16.61 -10.76
C GLN A 41 24.95 17.35 -9.47
N PRO A 42 23.69 17.71 -9.24
CA PRO A 42 23.30 18.26 -7.96
C PRO A 42 23.76 17.25 -6.90
N GLN A 43 24.75 17.59 -6.13
CA GLN A 43 25.00 16.89 -4.88
C GLN A 43 23.74 17.13 -4.09
N ASP A 44 22.96 16.06 -3.87
CA ASP A 44 21.91 16.06 -2.88
C ASP A 44 22.49 16.62 -1.60
N GLY A 45 22.19 17.88 -1.37
CA GLY A 45 22.45 18.54 -0.11
C GLY A 45 21.61 17.83 0.93
N SER A 46 22.16 16.77 1.50
CA SER A 46 21.61 16.09 2.66
C SER A 46 21.65 17.03 3.85
N ALA A 47 20.70 17.97 3.84
CA ALA A 47 20.37 18.72 5.03
C ALA A 47 19.82 17.73 6.06
N GLY A 48 20.54 17.57 7.12
CA GLY A 48 20.20 17.07 8.44
C GLY A 48 19.12 16.00 8.57
N GLY A 49 19.53 14.76 8.89
CA GLY A 49 18.64 13.83 9.59
C GLY A 49 17.96 12.72 8.80
N ALA A 50 18.44 12.37 7.64
CA ALA A 50 17.80 11.39 6.78
C ALA A 50 18.38 9.96 6.92
N GLY A 51 18.37 9.41 8.13
CA GLY A 51 18.45 7.97 8.33
C GLY A 51 17.09 7.31 8.02
N GLY A 52 17.04 5.98 7.89
CA GLY A 52 15.84 5.19 7.71
C GLY A 52 15.83 4.40 6.41
N ILE A 53 14.71 3.75 6.16
CA ILE A 53 14.52 2.88 5.01
C ILE A 53 14.68 3.67 3.70
N ARG A 54 15.44 3.10 2.78
CA ARG A 54 15.63 3.58 1.42
C ARG A 54 15.09 2.53 0.46
N LEU A 55 13.90 2.77 -0.05
CA LEU A 55 13.35 2.01 -1.16
C LEU A 55 13.49 2.84 -2.42
N ASN A 56 13.71 2.19 -3.55
CA ASN A 56 13.63 2.88 -4.83
C ASN A 56 12.21 3.46 -4.95
N PRO A 57 12.04 4.77 -5.17
CA PRO A 57 10.74 5.38 -5.36
C PRO A 57 10.22 4.98 -6.74
N GLY A 58 9.72 3.77 -6.84
CA GLY A 58 9.35 3.22 -8.13
C GLY A 58 8.40 2.05 -7.96
N GLY A 59 7.17 2.31 -7.53
CA GLY A 59 6.08 1.43 -7.92
C GLY A 59 6.07 1.30 -9.45
N SER A 60 5.59 0.18 -9.95
CA SER A 60 5.51 -0.09 -11.38
C SER A 60 4.87 1.08 -12.13
N ALA A 61 5.50 1.52 -13.25
CA ALA A 61 4.93 2.55 -14.12
C ALA A 61 3.50 2.21 -14.61
N VAL A 62 3.14 0.95 -14.54
CA VAL A 62 1.81 0.40 -14.85
C VAL A 62 0.70 1.10 -14.05
N ARG A 63 0.94 1.47 -12.79
CA ARG A 63 -0.05 2.20 -11.97
C ARG A 63 -0.55 3.50 -12.64
N ASN A 64 0.28 4.14 -13.48
CA ASN A 64 -0.06 5.41 -14.13
C ASN A 64 -1.15 5.28 -15.21
N ILE A 65 -1.54 4.07 -15.59
CA ILE A 65 -2.66 3.79 -16.50
C ILE A 65 -3.99 4.21 -15.87
N VAL A 66 -4.12 4.07 -14.55
CA VAL A 66 -5.32 4.46 -13.81
C VAL A 66 -5.02 5.76 -13.03
N PRO A 67 -5.77 6.84 -13.20
CA PRO A 67 -5.57 8.07 -12.43
C PRO A 67 -5.75 7.82 -10.92
N ALA A 68 -4.87 8.41 -10.09
CA ALA A 68 -4.92 8.22 -8.64
C ALA A 68 -6.22 8.75 -8.05
N GLU A 69 -6.70 9.89 -8.58
CA GLU A 69 -7.95 10.54 -8.16
C GLU A 69 -9.17 9.65 -8.33
N VAL A 70 -9.20 8.86 -9.40
CA VAL A 70 -10.31 7.92 -9.66
C VAL A 70 -10.35 6.85 -8.57
N ILE A 71 -9.22 6.25 -8.25
CA ILE A 71 -9.12 5.22 -7.21
C ILE A 71 -9.43 5.80 -5.82
N GLU A 72 -8.95 7.00 -5.52
CA GLU A 72 -9.23 7.69 -4.24
C GLU A 72 -10.72 8.01 -4.09
N GLN A 73 -11.39 8.49 -5.15
CA GLN A 73 -12.83 8.76 -5.14
C GLN A 73 -13.64 7.48 -4.94
N GLN A 74 -13.27 6.41 -5.61
CA GLN A 74 -13.90 5.10 -5.45
C GLN A 74 -13.76 4.59 -4.01
N ALA A 75 -12.54 4.67 -3.46
CA ALA A 75 -12.27 4.26 -2.09
C ALA A 75 -13.12 5.03 -1.07
N VAL A 76 -13.34 6.33 -1.28
CA VAL A 76 -14.23 7.15 -0.43
C VAL A 76 -15.66 6.61 -0.48
N GLN A 77 -16.19 6.31 -1.67
CA GLN A 77 -17.56 5.79 -1.82
C GLN A 77 -17.73 4.44 -1.13
N GLU A 78 -16.79 3.51 -1.33
CA GLU A 78 -16.83 2.19 -0.69
C GLU A 78 -16.70 2.29 0.84
N TYR A 79 -15.83 3.19 1.31
CA TYR A 79 -15.68 3.40 2.74
C TYR A 79 -16.93 3.98 3.39
N GLU A 80 -17.62 4.91 2.73
CA GLU A 80 -18.91 5.44 3.21
C GLU A 80 -19.97 4.32 3.26
N GLN A 81 -20.03 3.46 2.26
CA GLN A 81 -20.93 2.31 2.26
C GLN A 81 -20.64 1.37 3.43
N LEU A 82 -19.36 1.02 3.63
CA LEU A 82 -18.94 0.21 4.77
C LEU A 82 -19.36 0.82 6.12
N LYS A 83 -19.22 2.14 6.27
CA LYS A 83 -19.67 2.83 7.48
C LYS A 83 -21.21 2.74 7.65
N GLN A 84 -21.97 2.94 6.58
CA GLN A 84 -23.43 2.82 6.65
C GLN A 84 -23.87 1.41 7.04
N GLU A 85 -23.22 0.40 6.48
CA GLU A 85 -23.47 -0.99 6.86
C GLU A 85 -23.10 -1.26 8.34
N ALA A 86 -21.97 -0.75 8.78
CA ALA A 86 -21.54 -0.87 10.17
C ALA A 86 -22.51 -0.16 11.13
N ILE A 87 -23.05 1.01 10.75
CA ILE A 87 -24.10 1.72 11.50
C ILE A 87 -25.37 0.86 11.57
N ALA A 88 -25.86 0.36 10.44
CA ALA A 88 -27.07 -0.46 10.39
C ALA A 88 -26.98 -1.71 11.29
N LYS A 89 -25.79 -2.28 11.41
CA LYS A 89 -25.49 -3.43 12.28
C LYS A 89 -25.08 -3.04 13.71
N ARG A 90 -25.10 -1.77 14.05
CA ARG A 90 -24.61 -1.23 15.34
C ARG A 90 -23.17 -1.65 15.65
N ALA A 91 -22.36 -1.79 14.61
CA ALA A 91 -20.97 -2.21 14.70
C ALA A 91 -19.98 -1.05 14.56
N LEU A 92 -20.41 0.13 14.11
CA LEU A 92 -19.52 1.31 14.08
C LEU A 92 -19.35 1.86 15.50
N ALA A 93 -18.11 1.94 15.97
CA ALA A 93 -17.82 2.47 17.30
C ALA A 93 -18.12 3.98 17.36
N PRO A 94 -18.74 4.48 18.43
CA PRO A 94 -18.93 5.92 18.65
C PRO A 94 -17.58 6.62 18.89
N ASP A 95 -17.52 7.92 18.63
CA ASP A 95 -16.27 8.70 18.70
C ASP A 95 -15.56 8.64 20.05
N ASN A 96 -16.31 8.49 21.14
CA ASN A 96 -15.80 8.36 22.50
C ASN A 96 -15.41 6.93 22.91
N HIS A 97 -15.50 5.96 22.00
CA HIS A 97 -15.11 4.59 22.30
C HIS A 97 -13.59 4.52 22.63
N PRO A 98 -13.18 3.95 23.79
CA PRO A 98 -11.78 4.01 24.24
C PRO A 98 -10.76 3.50 23.23
N GLN A 99 -11.07 2.40 22.54
CA GLN A 99 -10.18 1.86 21.50
C GLN A 99 -10.12 2.76 20.25
N LEU A 100 -11.23 3.44 19.87
CA LEU A 100 -11.20 4.37 18.74
C LEU A 100 -10.38 5.62 19.08
N VAL A 101 -10.54 6.14 20.31
CA VAL A 101 -9.71 7.25 20.81
C VAL A 101 -8.22 6.88 20.78
N ARG A 102 -7.89 5.66 21.22
CA ARG A 102 -6.55 5.10 21.17
C ARG A 102 -6.00 5.03 19.72
N LEU A 103 -6.77 4.47 18.78
CA LEU A 103 -6.39 4.37 17.37
C LEU A 103 -6.14 5.75 16.75
N ARG A 104 -7.02 6.71 17.03
CA ARG A 104 -6.86 8.09 16.54
C ARG A 104 -5.65 8.81 17.14
N ALA A 105 -5.33 8.54 18.40
CA ALA A 105 -4.12 9.06 19.04
C ALA A 105 -2.85 8.51 18.38
N ILE A 106 -2.83 7.20 18.04
CA ILE A 106 -1.74 6.58 17.30
C ILE A 106 -1.66 7.19 15.89
N GLY A 107 -2.78 7.26 15.17
CA GLY A 107 -2.84 7.85 13.83
C GLY A 107 -2.34 9.29 13.80
N LYS A 108 -2.70 10.12 14.79
CA LYS A 108 -2.22 11.51 14.91
C LYS A 108 -0.69 11.61 14.92
N ARG A 109 0.01 10.61 15.41
CA ARG A 109 1.48 10.56 15.41
C ARG A 109 2.05 9.99 14.12
N LEU A 110 1.38 9.01 13.50
CA LEU A 110 1.82 8.37 12.25
C LEU A 110 1.66 9.29 11.03
N LEU A 111 0.50 9.93 10.90
CA LEU A 111 0.12 10.66 9.69
C LEU A 111 1.08 11.80 9.28
N PRO A 112 1.69 12.56 10.19
CA PRO A 112 2.71 13.55 9.81
C PRO A 112 3.93 12.96 9.12
N GLN A 113 4.19 11.65 9.27
CA GLN A 113 5.36 10.97 8.68
C GLN A 113 5.10 10.43 7.27
N THR A 114 3.87 10.52 6.75
CA THR A 114 3.44 9.91 5.49
C THR A 114 3.91 10.65 4.24
N ALA A 115 3.94 11.97 4.29
CA ALA A 115 4.22 12.81 3.13
C ALA A 115 5.60 12.59 2.48
N ARG A 116 6.56 12.08 3.24
CA ARG A 116 7.87 11.71 2.70
C ARG A 116 7.83 10.53 1.72
N TRP A 117 6.80 9.69 1.83
CA TRP A 117 6.60 8.52 0.98
C TRP A 117 5.64 8.78 -0.18
N ASN A 118 4.69 9.69 0.02
CA ASN A 118 3.77 10.13 -1.02
C ASN A 118 3.28 11.55 -0.70
N GLU A 119 3.66 12.52 -1.53
CA GLU A 119 3.26 13.92 -1.36
C GLU A 119 1.72 14.12 -1.41
N ARG A 120 1.01 13.25 -2.17
CA ARG A 120 -0.46 13.30 -2.23
C ARG A 120 -1.10 13.07 -0.85
N ALA A 121 -0.42 12.36 0.05
CA ALA A 121 -0.91 12.10 1.39
C ALA A 121 -1.21 13.37 2.21
N ARG A 122 -0.62 14.52 1.84
CA ARG A 122 -0.93 15.83 2.44
C ARG A 122 -2.35 16.33 2.12
N GLN A 123 -2.92 15.84 1.03
CA GLN A 123 -4.24 16.25 0.54
C GLN A 123 -5.33 15.26 0.92
N TRP A 124 -4.95 14.08 1.41
CA TRP A 124 -5.91 13.05 1.77
C TRP A 124 -6.74 13.44 2.99
N GLN A 125 -8.02 13.12 2.92
CA GLN A 125 -8.95 13.31 4.04
C GLN A 125 -8.88 12.07 4.94
N TRP A 126 -7.83 12.02 5.78
CA TRP A 126 -7.59 10.91 6.68
C TRP A 126 -8.76 10.68 7.63
N GLU A 127 -9.20 9.44 7.70
CA GLU A 127 -10.30 9.02 8.56
C GLU A 127 -9.96 7.68 9.20
N ILE A 128 -10.20 7.55 10.51
CA ILE A 128 -9.92 6.33 11.27
C ILE A 128 -11.19 5.93 12.01
N ASN A 129 -11.70 4.73 11.72
CA ASN A 129 -12.86 4.13 12.37
C ASN A 129 -12.55 2.76 12.93
N LEU A 130 -13.29 2.38 13.97
CA LEU A 130 -13.27 1.07 14.61
C LEU A 130 -14.58 0.35 14.32
N ILE A 131 -14.51 -0.87 13.81
CA ILE A 131 -15.67 -1.69 13.46
C ILE A 131 -15.75 -2.89 14.43
N GLY A 132 -16.88 -3.05 15.08
CA GLY A 132 -17.18 -4.18 15.96
C GLY A 132 -17.32 -5.47 15.15
N SER A 133 -16.31 -6.32 15.17
CA SER A 133 -16.31 -7.61 14.46
C SER A 133 -15.30 -8.56 15.13
N LYS A 134 -15.57 -9.86 15.08
CA LYS A 134 -14.63 -10.89 15.49
C LYS A 134 -13.48 -11.11 14.49
N GLN A 135 -13.57 -10.54 13.31
CA GLN A 135 -12.53 -10.67 12.29
C GLN A 135 -11.22 -10.05 12.77
N VAL A 136 -10.11 -10.76 12.55
CA VAL A 136 -8.76 -10.22 12.72
C VAL A 136 -8.41 -9.50 11.44
N ASN A 137 -8.72 -8.19 11.37
CA ASN A 137 -8.51 -7.41 10.15
C ASN A 137 -8.30 -5.92 10.44
N ALA A 138 -7.61 -5.25 9.52
CA ALA A 138 -7.48 -3.82 9.39
C ALA A 138 -7.17 -3.49 7.92
N PHE A 139 -7.40 -2.27 7.49
CA PHE A 139 -7.00 -1.81 6.15
C PHE A 139 -6.89 -0.29 6.08
N CYS A 140 -6.17 0.19 5.08
CA CYS A 140 -6.16 1.58 4.64
C CYS A 140 -6.45 1.67 3.15
N MET A 141 -7.62 2.21 2.79
CA MET A 141 -7.97 2.46 1.40
C MET A 141 -7.23 3.69 0.85
N PRO A 142 -7.03 3.80 -0.47
CA PRO A 142 -6.55 5.01 -1.13
C PRO A 142 -7.29 6.26 -0.66
N GLY A 143 -6.59 7.39 -0.53
CA GLY A 143 -7.18 8.60 0.03
C GLY A 143 -7.26 8.63 1.55
N GLY A 144 -6.65 7.64 2.24
CA GLY A 144 -6.43 7.66 3.70
C GLY A 144 -7.63 7.22 4.54
N LYS A 145 -8.44 6.28 4.05
CA LYS A 145 -9.59 5.73 4.78
C LYS A 145 -9.20 4.45 5.53
N ILE A 146 -9.09 4.54 6.85
CA ILE A 146 -8.58 3.48 7.72
C ILE A 146 -9.74 2.88 8.53
N ALA A 147 -9.86 1.55 8.51
CA ALA A 147 -10.71 0.81 9.44
C ALA A 147 -9.90 -0.25 10.16
N VAL A 148 -10.18 -0.39 11.46
CA VAL A 148 -9.64 -1.44 12.32
C VAL A 148 -10.80 -2.21 12.91
N TYR A 149 -10.69 -3.53 12.96
CA TYR A 149 -11.71 -4.39 13.53
C TYR A 149 -11.36 -4.72 14.99
N THR A 150 -12.39 -4.76 15.86
CA THR A 150 -12.16 -5.09 17.27
C THR A 150 -11.48 -6.44 17.46
N GLY A 151 -11.79 -7.43 16.61
CA GLY A 151 -11.16 -8.74 16.65
C GLY A 151 -9.65 -8.72 16.52
N LEU A 152 -9.09 -7.79 15.74
CA LEU A 152 -7.64 -7.61 15.65
C LEU A 152 -7.02 -7.20 16.99
N LEU A 153 -7.63 -6.22 17.65
CA LEU A 153 -7.14 -5.68 18.91
C LEU A 153 -7.32 -6.68 20.06
N ASP A 154 -8.48 -7.32 20.12
CA ASP A 154 -8.90 -8.15 21.23
C ASP A 154 -8.23 -9.54 21.24
N GLN A 155 -8.16 -10.18 20.04
CA GLN A 155 -7.58 -11.52 19.94
C GLN A 155 -6.05 -11.51 20.01
N LEU A 156 -5.41 -10.49 19.42
CA LEU A 156 -3.95 -10.37 19.45
C LEU A 156 -3.43 -9.58 20.66
N LYS A 157 -4.31 -8.95 21.44
CA LYS A 157 -3.93 -8.12 22.60
C LYS A 157 -2.79 -7.17 22.27
N LEU A 158 -2.97 -6.40 21.19
CA LEU A 158 -1.93 -5.55 20.63
C LEU A 158 -1.57 -4.39 21.58
N THR A 159 -0.28 -4.17 21.79
CA THR A 159 0.26 -2.95 22.43
C THR A 159 0.11 -1.76 21.49
N ASP A 160 0.36 -0.53 21.95
CA ASP A 160 0.33 0.67 21.10
C ASP A 160 1.38 0.61 19.99
N ASP A 161 2.58 0.08 20.30
CA ASP A 161 3.63 -0.11 19.32
C ASP A 161 3.20 -1.10 18.22
N GLU A 162 2.60 -2.23 18.60
CA GLU A 162 2.09 -3.21 17.64
C GLU A 162 0.93 -2.68 16.80
N VAL A 163 0.02 -1.91 17.40
CA VAL A 163 -1.06 -1.22 16.65
C VAL A 163 -0.46 -0.22 15.67
N ALA A 164 0.57 0.53 16.08
CA ALA A 164 1.27 1.45 15.19
C ALA A 164 1.94 0.73 14.02
N MET A 165 2.49 -0.48 14.24
CA MET A 165 3.05 -1.30 13.15
C MET A 165 1.97 -1.77 12.17
N VAL A 166 0.82 -2.27 12.64
CA VAL A 166 -0.31 -2.62 11.75
C VAL A 166 -0.78 -1.41 10.98
N MET A 167 -1.10 -0.30 11.68
CA MET A 167 -1.58 0.90 11.00
C MET A 167 -0.55 1.47 10.03
N GLY A 168 0.74 1.44 10.39
CA GLY A 168 1.83 1.85 9.51
C GLY A 168 1.92 0.99 8.25
N HIS A 169 1.78 -0.33 8.39
CA HIS A 169 1.75 -1.28 7.28
C HIS A 169 0.57 -0.99 6.32
N GLU A 170 -0.64 -0.81 6.86
CA GLU A 170 -1.82 -0.48 6.05
C GLU A 170 -1.69 0.88 5.36
N ILE A 171 -1.20 1.88 6.09
CA ILE A 171 -0.90 3.20 5.52
C ILE A 171 0.13 3.08 4.39
N ALA A 172 1.17 2.25 4.55
CA ALA A 172 2.19 2.06 3.52
C ALA A 172 1.62 1.48 2.22
N HIS A 173 0.67 0.53 2.28
CA HIS A 173 -0.03 0.06 1.09
C HIS A 173 -0.73 1.19 0.33
N ALA A 174 -1.37 2.12 1.02
CA ALA A 174 -1.99 3.29 0.40
C ALA A 174 -0.95 4.27 -0.16
N LEU A 175 0.15 4.54 0.59
CA LEU A 175 1.23 5.43 0.17
C LEU A 175 1.94 4.94 -1.11
N GLN A 176 2.17 3.63 -1.23
CA GLN A 176 2.78 3.00 -2.40
C GLN A 176 1.78 2.74 -3.53
N GLU A 177 0.52 3.09 -3.31
CA GLU A 177 -0.56 2.93 -4.29
C GLU A 177 -0.71 1.47 -4.78
N HIS A 178 -0.45 0.48 -3.92
CA HIS A 178 -0.50 -0.94 -4.29
C HIS A 178 -1.87 -1.35 -4.86
N ALA A 179 -2.97 -0.82 -4.33
CA ALA A 179 -4.30 -1.05 -4.88
C ALA A 179 -4.46 -0.49 -6.30
N ARG A 180 -3.92 0.71 -6.56
CA ARG A 180 -3.92 1.36 -7.88
C ARG A 180 -3.09 0.56 -8.89
N GLU A 181 -1.92 0.06 -8.49
CA GLU A 181 -1.08 -0.78 -9.34
C GLU A 181 -1.79 -2.06 -9.75
N ARG A 182 -2.50 -2.69 -8.82
CA ARG A 182 -3.28 -3.91 -9.10
C ARG A 182 -4.44 -3.64 -10.04
N ALA A 183 -5.17 -2.55 -9.83
CA ALA A 183 -6.23 -2.12 -10.74
C ALA A 183 -5.67 -1.92 -12.15
N ALA A 184 -4.54 -1.23 -12.29
CA ALA A 184 -3.89 -1.01 -13.57
C ALA A 184 -3.41 -2.32 -14.24
N LYS A 185 -2.85 -3.25 -13.48
CA LYS A 185 -2.48 -4.59 -13.99
C LYS A 185 -3.69 -5.38 -14.48
N SER A 186 -4.83 -5.24 -13.82
CA SER A 186 -6.08 -5.87 -14.24
C SER A 186 -6.60 -5.29 -15.56
N GLU A 187 -6.50 -3.99 -15.77
CA GLU A 187 -6.84 -3.34 -17.03
C GLU A 187 -5.99 -3.88 -18.20
N ILE A 188 -4.67 -4.01 -18.02
CA ILE A 188 -3.77 -4.55 -19.03
C ILE A 188 -4.12 -5.98 -19.41
N THR A 189 -4.59 -6.80 -18.47
CA THR A 189 -4.94 -8.19 -18.74
C THR A 189 -6.29 -8.37 -19.43
N ASN A 190 -6.92 -7.30 -19.97
CA ASN A 190 -8.22 -7.32 -20.66
C ASN A 190 -9.38 -7.93 -19.83
N LEU A 191 -9.28 -7.90 -18.52
CA LEU A 191 -10.42 -8.27 -17.69
C LEU A 191 -11.48 -7.15 -17.68
N GLY A 192 -11.25 -6.04 -18.39
CA GLY A 192 -12.17 -4.97 -18.75
C GLY A 192 -12.61 -4.05 -17.61
N ALA A 193 -13.27 -2.93 -17.94
CA ALA A 193 -13.83 -1.96 -16.97
C ALA A 193 -14.75 -2.60 -15.92
N ASN A 194 -15.36 -3.76 -16.22
CA ASN A 194 -16.11 -4.56 -15.27
C ASN A 194 -15.25 -5.12 -14.13
N VAL A 195 -13.93 -5.18 -14.26
CA VAL A 195 -13.03 -5.68 -13.22
C VAL A 195 -12.61 -4.57 -12.26
N ILE A 196 -12.49 -3.32 -12.71
CA ILE A 196 -12.37 -2.22 -11.76
C ILE A 196 -13.63 -2.19 -10.89
N SER A 197 -14.81 -2.29 -11.48
CA SER A 197 -16.08 -2.45 -10.74
C SER A 197 -16.08 -3.67 -9.84
N GLN A 198 -15.49 -4.79 -10.24
CA GLN A 198 -15.39 -6.00 -9.43
C GLN A 198 -14.27 -5.94 -8.40
N LEU A 199 -13.11 -5.37 -8.73
CA LEU A 199 -12.00 -5.14 -7.80
C LEU A 199 -12.39 -4.18 -6.67
N PHE A 200 -13.28 -3.23 -6.95
CA PHE A 200 -13.74 -2.23 -6.00
C PHE A 200 -15.22 -2.38 -5.61
N GLY A 201 -15.88 -3.48 -5.98
CA GLY A 201 -17.22 -3.83 -5.49
C GLY A 201 -18.40 -3.13 -6.17
N PHE A 202 -18.21 -2.44 -7.29
CA PHE A 202 -19.31 -1.74 -7.98
C PHE A 202 -20.29 -2.65 -8.73
N GLY A 203 -20.00 -3.95 -8.87
CA GLY A 203 -20.72 -4.85 -9.76
C GLY A 203 -22.05 -5.43 -9.25
N ASN A 204 -22.29 -5.52 -7.95
CA ASN A 204 -23.53 -6.08 -7.38
C ASN A 204 -23.71 -5.66 -5.91
N LEU A 205 -24.05 -4.41 -5.70
CA LEU A 205 -24.24 -3.81 -4.38
C LEU A 205 -25.46 -4.33 -3.59
N GLY A 206 -26.30 -5.18 -4.20
CA GLY A 206 -27.55 -5.62 -3.60
C GLY A 206 -27.45 -6.74 -2.55
N ASN A 207 -26.35 -7.46 -2.45
CA ASN A 207 -26.24 -8.68 -1.62
C ASN A 207 -25.03 -8.75 -0.68
N MET A 208 -24.36 -7.63 -0.41
CA MET A 208 -23.17 -7.64 0.46
C MET A 208 -23.56 -7.59 1.94
N ALA A 209 -23.63 -8.77 2.56
CA ALA A 209 -23.54 -8.89 4.01
C ALA A 209 -22.17 -8.34 4.50
N LEU A 210 -22.08 -7.80 5.74
CA LEU A 210 -20.84 -7.33 6.36
C LEU A 210 -19.67 -8.36 6.38
N GLY A 211 -19.89 -9.56 5.88
CA GLY A 211 -18.85 -10.56 5.65
C GLY A 211 -18.09 -10.39 4.33
N THR A 212 -18.51 -9.48 3.50
CA THR A 212 -18.00 -9.32 2.14
C THR A 212 -17.68 -7.86 1.76
N GLY A 213 -17.32 -7.05 2.71
CA GLY A 213 -16.65 -5.75 2.45
C GLY A 213 -15.32 -5.86 1.69
N ALA A 214 -15.47 -6.54 0.77
CA ALA A 214 -14.87 -7.75 0.30
C ALA A 214 -13.96 -7.56 -0.90
N HIS A 215 -14.01 -6.51 -1.67
CA HIS A 215 -13.21 -6.51 -2.88
C HIS A 215 -11.87 -5.77 -2.75
N LEU A 216 -11.77 -4.68 -2.05
CA LEU A 216 -10.47 -4.14 -1.64
C LEU A 216 -9.78 -5.03 -0.60
N LEU A 217 -10.58 -5.66 0.28
CA LEU A 217 -10.10 -6.55 1.35
C LEU A 217 -9.68 -7.93 0.84
N THR A 218 -10.10 -8.35 -0.36
CA THR A 218 -9.70 -9.64 -0.97
C THR A 218 -8.50 -9.51 -1.90
N LEU A 219 -7.95 -8.31 -2.09
CA LEU A 219 -6.74 -8.11 -2.88
C LEU A 219 -5.55 -8.75 -2.18
N ARG A 220 -5.12 -9.90 -2.65
CA ARG A 220 -3.83 -10.47 -2.24
C ARG A 220 -2.71 -9.58 -2.76
N PHE A 221 -1.95 -9.00 -1.87
CA PHE A 221 -0.75 -8.27 -2.23
C PHE A 221 0.38 -9.23 -2.62
N SER A 222 1.28 -8.80 -3.49
CA SER A 222 2.45 -9.59 -3.82
C SER A 222 3.43 -9.61 -2.63
N ARG A 223 4.34 -10.59 -2.59
CA ARG A 223 5.37 -10.62 -1.54
C ARG A 223 6.23 -9.36 -1.53
N SER A 224 6.45 -8.76 -2.68
CA SER A 224 7.17 -7.50 -2.83
C SER A 224 6.40 -6.34 -2.20
N ASP A 225 5.07 -6.24 -2.46
CA ASP A 225 4.21 -5.22 -1.87
C ASP A 225 4.19 -5.33 -0.34
N GLU A 226 4.18 -6.56 0.18
CA GLU A 226 4.20 -6.85 1.61
C GLU A 226 5.52 -6.43 2.28
N SER A 227 6.67 -6.80 1.67
CA SER A 227 7.98 -6.37 2.19
C SER A 227 8.11 -4.84 2.15
N GLU A 228 7.63 -4.21 1.11
CA GLU A 228 7.63 -2.75 0.97
C GLU A 228 6.76 -2.09 2.04
N ALA A 229 5.55 -2.61 2.25
CA ALA A 229 4.63 -2.12 3.28
C ALA A 229 5.19 -2.33 4.70
N ASP A 230 5.83 -3.45 4.97
CA ASP A 230 6.50 -3.71 6.25
C ASP A 230 7.59 -2.70 6.56
N LEU A 231 8.48 -2.47 5.60
CA LEU A 231 9.63 -1.59 5.80
C LEU A 231 9.21 -0.11 5.93
N ILE A 232 8.29 0.34 5.07
CA ILE A 232 7.76 1.71 5.13
C ILE A 232 6.94 1.91 6.41
N GLY A 233 6.08 0.95 6.75
CA GLY A 233 5.27 1.00 7.96
C GLY A 233 6.13 1.09 9.23
N MET A 234 7.21 0.31 9.27
CA MET A 234 8.19 0.34 10.36
C MET A 234 8.94 1.68 10.45
N ASP A 235 9.34 2.28 9.31
CA ASP A 235 9.98 3.62 9.26
C ASP A 235 9.01 4.71 9.75
N VAL A 236 7.77 4.70 9.26
CA VAL A 236 6.71 5.65 9.67
C VAL A 236 6.45 5.56 11.17
N ALA A 237 6.30 4.34 11.70
CA ALA A 237 6.03 4.13 13.12
C ALA A 237 7.23 4.52 14.00
N ALA A 238 8.46 4.19 13.60
CA ALA A 238 9.66 4.58 14.33
C ALA A 238 9.82 6.11 14.41
N ARG A 239 9.57 6.83 13.32
CA ARG A 239 9.58 8.31 13.31
C ARG A 239 8.48 8.93 14.15
N ALA A 240 7.35 8.23 14.27
CA ALA A 240 6.27 8.62 15.14
C ALA A 240 6.53 8.30 16.63
N GLY A 241 7.68 7.68 16.95
CA GLY A 241 8.10 7.35 18.31
C GLY A 241 7.43 6.08 18.85
N TYR A 242 7.12 5.13 17.97
CA TYR A 242 6.74 3.77 18.31
C TYR A 242 7.91 2.82 18.09
N ASP A 243 8.06 1.85 18.99
CA ASP A 243 9.20 0.93 18.96
C ASP A 243 9.11 -0.02 17.76
N PRO A 244 10.03 0.09 16.77
CA PRO A 244 9.96 -0.72 15.55
C PRO A 244 10.15 -2.22 15.81
N ARG A 245 10.73 -2.63 16.94
CA ARG A 245 10.89 -4.04 17.33
C ARG A 245 9.54 -4.73 17.53
N ALA A 246 8.47 -3.96 17.74
CA ALA A 246 7.10 -4.45 17.79
C ALA A 246 6.62 -5.09 16.46
N ALA A 247 7.23 -4.75 15.32
CA ALA A 247 6.89 -5.37 14.05
C ALA A 247 7.15 -6.89 14.07
N VAL A 248 8.25 -7.33 14.68
CA VAL A 248 8.58 -8.76 14.83
C VAL A 248 7.54 -9.47 15.69
N SER A 249 7.22 -8.93 16.88
CA SER A 249 6.22 -9.54 17.77
C SER A 249 4.82 -9.56 17.16
N LEU A 250 4.46 -8.54 16.41
CA LEU A 250 3.20 -8.50 15.66
C LEU A 250 3.08 -9.70 14.71
N TRP A 251 4.09 -9.93 13.83
CA TRP A 251 4.04 -11.05 12.89
C TRP A 251 4.11 -12.41 13.58
N GLN A 252 4.79 -12.52 14.71
CA GLN A 252 4.74 -13.71 15.55
C GLN A 252 3.33 -13.97 16.11
N LYS A 253 2.61 -12.92 16.54
CA LYS A 253 1.22 -13.01 16.98
C LYS A 253 0.28 -13.40 15.84
N MET A 254 0.43 -12.75 14.67
CA MET A 254 -0.36 -13.07 13.47
C MET A 254 -0.19 -14.55 13.08
N GLY A 255 1.03 -15.07 13.11
CA GLY A 255 1.30 -16.48 12.82
C GLY A 255 0.57 -17.45 13.77
N LYS A 256 0.35 -17.06 15.05
CA LYS A 256 -0.37 -17.91 16.00
C LYS A 256 -1.89 -17.99 15.75
N VAL A 257 -2.47 -16.95 15.17
CA VAL A 257 -3.92 -16.91 14.87
C VAL A 257 -4.24 -17.33 13.43
N SER A 258 -3.23 -17.64 12.62
CA SER A 258 -3.41 -18.03 11.22
C SER A 258 -4.32 -19.26 11.03
N GLN A 259 -4.32 -20.20 11.98
CA GLN A 259 -5.19 -21.38 11.94
C GLN A 259 -6.65 -21.08 12.26
N SER A 260 -6.97 -19.94 12.84
CA SER A 260 -8.34 -19.54 13.16
C SER A 260 -9.04 -18.75 12.06
N GLY A 261 -8.49 -18.74 10.84
CA GLY A 261 -9.12 -18.05 9.69
C GLY A 261 -8.98 -16.54 9.75
N ALA A 262 -7.82 -16.02 10.18
CA ALA A 262 -7.56 -14.59 10.19
C ALA A 262 -7.64 -14.02 8.76
N GLU A 263 -8.66 -13.22 8.49
CA GLU A 263 -8.92 -12.56 7.20
C GLU A 263 -7.70 -11.74 6.76
N PHE A 264 -7.04 -11.08 7.69
CA PHE A 264 -5.82 -10.33 7.44
C PHE A 264 -4.74 -11.14 6.73
N LEU A 265 -4.56 -12.42 7.10
CA LEU A 265 -3.56 -13.28 6.49
C LEU A 265 -3.95 -13.82 5.11
N SER A 266 -5.23 -13.72 4.73
CA SER A 266 -5.68 -14.06 3.38
C SER A 266 -5.21 -13.04 2.35
N THR A 267 -5.14 -11.77 2.76
CA THR A 267 -4.70 -10.64 1.93
C THR A 267 -3.23 -10.30 2.14
N HIS A 268 -2.70 -10.52 3.37
CA HIS A 268 -1.32 -10.26 3.80
C HIS A 268 -0.64 -11.54 4.27
N PRO A 269 -0.11 -12.37 3.37
CA PRO A 269 0.51 -13.63 3.75
C PRO A 269 1.65 -13.44 4.74
N SER A 270 1.55 -14.10 5.90
CA SER A 270 2.67 -14.17 6.86
C SER A 270 3.76 -15.12 6.35
N GLY A 271 5.00 -14.91 6.76
CA GLY A 271 6.09 -15.82 6.45
C GLY A 271 7.34 -15.52 7.28
N ARG A 272 8.16 -16.55 7.51
CA ARG A 272 9.46 -16.39 8.20
C ARG A 272 10.35 -15.38 7.47
N SER A 273 10.25 -15.29 6.15
CA SER A 273 11.00 -14.33 5.35
C SER A 273 10.68 -12.87 5.71
N ARG A 274 9.42 -12.53 6.04
CA ARG A 274 9.04 -11.17 6.46
C ARG A 274 9.69 -10.79 7.78
N ILE A 275 9.68 -11.70 8.77
CA ILE A 275 10.33 -11.45 10.07
C ILE A 275 11.83 -11.27 9.87
N ALA A 276 12.50 -12.13 9.09
CA ALA A 276 13.92 -11.99 8.82
C ALA A 276 14.26 -10.68 8.09
N ASP A 277 13.39 -10.23 7.18
CA ASP A 277 13.57 -8.97 6.46
C ASP A 277 13.42 -7.76 7.42
N LEU A 278 12.44 -7.77 8.31
CA LEU A 278 12.27 -6.76 9.36
C LEU A 278 13.48 -6.69 10.30
N GLU A 279 13.97 -7.85 10.75
CA GLU A 279 15.16 -7.94 11.62
C GLU A 279 16.41 -7.39 10.93
N LYS A 280 16.60 -7.70 9.66
CA LYS A 280 17.71 -7.21 8.83
C LYS A 280 17.72 -5.68 8.74
N HIS A 281 16.54 -5.05 8.58
CA HIS A 281 16.41 -3.60 8.44
C HIS A 281 16.22 -2.85 9.77
N MET A 282 16.15 -3.57 10.90
CA MET A 282 16.01 -2.96 12.22
C MET A 282 17.09 -1.91 12.53
N PRO A 283 18.38 -2.11 12.20
CA PRO A 283 19.43 -1.11 12.46
C PRO A 283 19.20 0.23 11.72
N GLU A 284 18.42 0.24 10.62
CA GLU A 284 18.15 1.47 9.87
C GLU A 284 17.06 2.33 10.54
N VAL A 285 16.14 1.71 11.28
CA VAL A 285 14.97 2.38 11.88
C VAL A 285 15.11 2.65 13.38
N LEU A 286 15.90 1.86 14.11
CA LEU A 286 16.15 2.10 15.54
C LEU A 286 16.69 3.52 15.83
N PRO A 287 17.58 4.10 15.02
CA PRO A 287 18.01 5.49 15.22
C PRO A 287 16.87 6.52 15.05
N LEU A 288 15.88 6.22 14.21
CA LEU A 288 14.70 7.07 14.02
C LEU A 288 13.83 7.08 15.28
N TYR A 289 13.57 5.89 15.81
CA TYR A 289 12.82 5.71 17.04
C TYR A 289 13.53 6.38 18.21
N ALA A 290 14.82 6.10 18.41
CA ALA A 290 15.62 6.69 19.49
C ALA A 290 15.56 8.22 19.44
N ARG A 291 15.69 8.82 18.25
CA ARG A 291 15.55 10.26 18.04
C ARG A 291 14.15 10.76 18.37
N ALA A 292 13.10 10.05 17.92
CA ALA A 292 11.72 10.45 18.15
C ALA A 292 11.34 10.46 19.65
N ILE A 293 11.97 9.62 20.47
CA ILE A 293 11.79 9.59 21.93
C ILE A 293 12.91 10.31 22.70
N ASN A 294 13.74 11.08 21.98
CA ASN A 294 14.83 11.89 22.52
C ASN A 294 15.83 11.08 23.34
N THR A 295 16.29 9.93 22.84
CA THR A 295 17.30 9.07 23.46
C THR A 295 18.36 8.61 22.45
N ALA A 296 19.41 7.93 22.93
CA ALA A 296 20.41 7.27 22.09
C ALA A 296 20.08 5.79 21.89
N VAL A 297 20.52 5.20 20.77
CA VAL A 297 20.20 3.79 20.42
C VAL A 297 20.74 2.82 21.48
N ASP A 298 21.94 3.07 21.99
CA ASP A 298 22.59 2.26 23.03
C ASP A 298 21.93 2.36 24.41
N LYS A 299 21.06 3.35 24.59
CA LYS A 299 20.27 3.56 25.81
C LYS A 299 18.83 3.04 25.70
N LEU A 300 18.46 2.48 24.57
CA LEU A 300 17.13 1.89 24.42
C LEU A 300 16.98 0.67 25.36
N PRO A 301 15.86 0.56 26.12
CA PRO A 301 15.64 -0.60 26.95
C PRO A 301 15.47 -1.86 26.08
N PRO A 302 15.76 -3.05 26.64
CA PRO A 302 15.43 -4.31 25.96
C PRO A 302 13.95 -4.36 25.60
N TYR A 303 13.64 -4.69 24.35
CA TYR A 303 12.25 -4.86 23.92
C TYR A 303 11.64 -6.11 24.57
N ARG A 304 10.44 -5.98 25.12
CA ARG A 304 9.70 -7.08 25.77
C ARG A 304 8.39 -7.29 25.03
N PRO A 305 8.29 -8.30 24.14
CA PRO A 305 7.05 -8.57 23.42
C PRO A 305 5.95 -9.02 24.36
N ASN A 306 4.75 -8.50 24.17
CA ASN A 306 3.57 -8.97 24.90
C ASN A 306 2.99 -10.23 24.22
N MET A 307 3.50 -11.40 24.59
CA MET A 307 3.06 -12.68 24.03
C MET A 307 2.06 -13.42 24.94
N ALA A 308 1.63 -12.81 26.04
CA ALA A 308 0.77 -13.44 27.04
C ALA A 308 -0.63 -13.76 26.48
N GLY A 309 -1.12 -14.96 26.80
CA GLY A 309 -2.47 -15.41 26.41
C GLY A 309 -2.66 -15.78 24.95
N LEU A 310 -1.58 -15.85 24.17
CA LEU A 310 -1.57 -16.45 22.85
C LEU A 310 -1.08 -17.89 22.93
N GLY A 311 -1.80 -18.83 22.34
CA GLY A 311 -1.40 -20.25 22.28
C GLY A 311 0.01 -20.44 21.72
N ALA A 312 0.61 -21.63 21.88
CA ALA A 312 1.88 -21.95 21.21
C ALA A 312 1.74 -21.78 19.70
N ALA A 313 2.77 -21.23 19.05
CA ALA A 313 2.78 -21.19 17.60
C ALA A 313 2.70 -22.62 17.06
N PRO A 314 1.92 -22.91 16.01
CA PRO A 314 1.99 -24.19 15.35
C PRO A 314 3.42 -24.40 14.86
N VAL A 315 3.96 -25.58 15.16
CA VAL A 315 5.20 -26.02 14.52
C VAL A 315 4.86 -26.23 13.05
N ASP A 316 5.45 -25.46 12.15
CA ASP A 316 5.26 -25.62 10.70
C ASP A 316 5.66 -27.05 10.30
N ALA A 317 4.66 -27.91 10.16
CA ALA A 317 4.81 -29.20 9.50
C ALA A 317 4.64 -28.94 8.00
N GLY A 318 5.73 -28.56 7.30
CA GLY A 318 5.50 -28.48 5.90
C GLY A 318 6.47 -27.77 4.99
N ASP A 319 7.63 -28.31 4.82
CA ASP A 319 8.36 -28.21 3.54
C ASP A 319 9.02 -29.55 3.13
N GLU A 320 8.68 -30.66 3.80
CA GLU A 320 9.21 -31.99 3.47
C GLU A 320 8.51 -32.67 2.27
N ASP A 321 7.35 -32.16 1.81
CA ASP A 321 6.59 -32.89 0.76
C ASP A 321 6.82 -32.37 -0.67
N ARG A 322 7.75 -31.42 -0.89
CA ARG A 322 8.11 -30.89 -2.22
C ARG A 322 9.33 -31.56 -2.87
N GLN A 323 9.91 -32.58 -2.27
CA GLN A 323 11.07 -33.33 -2.84
C GLN A 323 10.79 -34.78 -3.14
N LYS A 324 9.57 -35.15 -3.48
CA LYS A 324 9.36 -36.50 -4.06
C LYS A 324 9.54 -36.43 -5.59
N PRO A 325 10.54 -37.10 -6.15
CA PRO A 325 10.69 -37.18 -7.60
C PRO A 325 9.51 -37.97 -8.19
N LEU A 326 8.93 -37.42 -9.27
CA LEU A 326 7.94 -38.09 -10.11
C LEU A 326 8.54 -39.45 -10.57
N LYS A 327 7.99 -40.56 -10.06
CA LYS A 327 8.28 -41.90 -10.59
C LYS A 327 7.66 -41.96 -11.98
N ARG A 328 8.49 -42.43 -12.92
CA ARG A 328 8.20 -42.71 -14.33
C ARG A 328 7.06 -43.71 -14.51
#